data_c8faa25a7538518217c634c647268193
#
_entry.id   c8faa25a7538518217c634c647268193
#
_cell.length_a   1.000
_cell.length_b   1.000
_cell.length_c   1.000
_cell.angle_alpha   90.00
_cell.angle_beta   90.00
_cell.angle_gamma   90.00
#
_symmetry.space_group_name_H-M   'P 1'
#
loop_
_entity.id
_entity.type
_entity.pdbx_description
1 polymer ?
#
loop_
_entity_poly.entity_id
_entity_poly.type
_entity_poly.pdbx_seq_one_letter_code
_entity_poly.pdbx_strand_id
1 'polypeptide(L)'
;QVTHNGTNQEVELTQIGGQWHFTPASNWVDGNYTLTVKVEDRAGNVSQSAPLAVTIDTQTEINNIVLVNDTGMPDDNLTNALRPEFRVTVPEDVNAVRLSIDGGKTWVDAKKTSAGVWDYSWTTDVTEGVHTLTVEATDIAGNTATRTLDFTVDTTLSVPTITLDTANDSGVAGDNITNEKTPGFTINGIDTDASRVVVTVTHDGKSEEVALTKNGGGWTFTPDSAWTDGRYTLTVTVEDDAGNIRHSAPLAVTVDTRTAINSIELVNDSGVAGDNLTNEMRPHF
;
A
#
# COMPACT_ATOMS: atom_id res chain seq x y z
N GLN A 1 -8.22 -47.44 33.78
CA GLN A 1 -8.70 -47.45 32.39
C GLN A 1 -8.39 -46.13 31.75
N VAL A 2 -7.85 -46.19 30.57
CA VAL A 2 -7.63 -45.03 29.68
C VAL A 2 -8.54 -45.17 28.47
N THR A 3 -9.30 -44.15 28.16
CA THR A 3 -10.19 -44.10 26.97
C THR A 3 -9.68 -43.04 26.01
N HIS A 4 -9.45 -43.42 24.74
CA HIS A 4 -9.09 -42.51 23.65
C HIS A 4 -9.83 -42.93 22.38
N ASN A 5 -10.49 -41.98 21.70
CA ASN A 5 -11.27 -42.24 20.47
C ASN A 5 -12.26 -43.44 20.60
N GLY A 6 -12.93 -43.53 21.74
CA GLY A 6 -13.89 -44.62 22.04
C GLY A 6 -13.25 -45.98 22.31
N THR A 7 -11.93 -46.11 22.29
CA THR A 7 -11.19 -47.33 22.66
C THR A 7 -10.76 -47.26 24.12
N ASN A 8 -11.10 -48.31 24.88
CA ASN A 8 -10.74 -48.45 26.28
C ASN A 8 -9.51 -49.37 26.41
N GLN A 9 -8.55 -48.95 27.18
CA GLN A 9 -7.37 -49.73 27.54
C GLN A 9 -7.28 -49.81 29.05
N GLU A 10 -7.14 -50.99 29.60
CA GLU A 10 -6.80 -51.20 31.02
C GLU A 10 -5.30 -51.14 31.18
N VAL A 11 -4.84 -50.41 32.18
CA VAL A 11 -3.42 -50.19 32.48
C VAL A 11 -3.21 -50.45 33.97
N GLU A 12 -2.05 -51.03 34.29
CA GLU A 12 -1.67 -51.28 35.66
C GLU A 12 -1.07 -50.04 36.31
N LEU A 13 -1.33 -49.82 37.58
CA LEU A 13 -0.73 -48.77 38.38
C LEU A 13 0.43 -49.32 39.19
N THR A 14 1.49 -48.51 39.36
CA THR A 14 2.61 -48.82 40.25
C THR A 14 2.50 -48.02 41.55
N GLN A 15 2.82 -48.69 42.69
CA GLN A 15 2.82 -47.99 43.98
C GLN A 15 4.24 -47.50 44.31
N ILE A 16 4.37 -46.18 44.51
CA ILE A 16 5.62 -45.52 44.89
C ILE A 16 5.35 -44.65 46.12
N GLY A 17 6.07 -44.91 47.20
CA GLY A 17 5.91 -44.11 48.43
C GLY A 17 4.49 -44.12 49.05
N GLY A 18 3.69 -45.18 48.80
CA GLY A 18 2.31 -45.28 49.24
C GLY A 18 1.28 -44.64 48.33
N GLN A 19 1.69 -44.02 47.25
CA GLN A 19 0.83 -43.43 46.21
C GLN A 19 0.84 -44.29 44.95
N TRP A 20 -0.32 -44.29 44.23
CA TRP A 20 -0.46 -45.01 42.99
C TRP A 20 -0.17 -44.08 41.81
N HIS A 21 0.71 -44.51 40.91
CA HIS A 21 1.14 -43.76 39.74
C HIS A 21 0.89 -44.54 38.44
N PHE A 22 0.58 -43.81 37.39
CA PHE A 22 0.54 -44.31 36.02
C PHE A 22 1.42 -43.41 35.11
N THR A 23 2.28 -44.05 34.34
CA THR A 23 3.04 -43.42 33.27
C THR A 23 2.85 -44.26 32.01
N PRO A 24 2.39 -43.68 30.89
CA PRO A 24 2.23 -44.40 29.64
C PRO A 24 3.56 -45.03 29.19
N ALA A 25 3.50 -46.26 28.66
CA ALA A 25 4.71 -46.99 28.14
C ALA A 25 5.22 -46.37 26.82
N SER A 26 4.40 -45.61 26.13
CA SER A 26 4.77 -44.89 24.89
C SER A 26 4.13 -43.52 24.90
N ASN A 27 4.65 -42.60 24.06
CA ASN A 27 4.06 -41.28 23.87
C ASN A 27 2.61 -41.42 23.41
N TRP A 28 1.73 -40.63 24.01
CA TRP A 28 0.37 -40.45 23.52
C TRP A 28 0.37 -39.52 22.31
N VAL A 29 -0.57 -39.72 21.41
CA VAL A 29 -0.81 -38.83 20.28
C VAL A 29 -1.73 -37.70 20.70
N ASP A 30 -1.74 -36.63 19.94
CA ASP A 30 -2.63 -35.49 20.20
C ASP A 30 -4.08 -35.95 20.18
N GLY A 31 -4.85 -35.41 21.13
CA GLY A 31 -6.26 -35.73 21.30
C GLY A 31 -6.72 -35.79 22.73
N ASN A 32 -8.01 -36.12 22.92
CA ASN A 32 -8.67 -36.17 24.22
C ASN A 32 -8.62 -37.59 24.81
N TYR A 33 -8.19 -37.66 26.04
CA TYR A 33 -8.13 -38.88 26.85
C TYR A 33 -9.03 -38.72 28.05
N THR A 34 -9.64 -39.82 28.47
CA THR A 34 -10.39 -39.92 29.73
C THR A 34 -9.80 -41.03 30.56
N LEU A 35 -9.40 -40.71 31.80
CA LEU A 35 -8.84 -41.66 32.75
C LEU A 35 -9.83 -41.92 33.87
N THR A 36 -10.05 -43.20 34.21
CA THR A 36 -10.78 -43.62 35.40
C THR A 36 -9.97 -44.66 36.17
N VAL A 37 -9.98 -44.54 37.48
CA VAL A 37 -9.33 -45.54 38.37
C VAL A 37 -10.41 -46.44 38.96
N LYS A 38 -10.20 -47.74 38.85
CA LYS A 38 -11.03 -48.76 39.46
C LYS A 38 -10.21 -49.44 40.57
N VAL A 39 -10.80 -49.57 41.74
CA VAL A 39 -10.20 -50.26 42.90
C VAL A 39 -11.10 -51.37 43.31
N GLU A 40 -10.53 -52.54 43.57
CA GLU A 40 -11.25 -53.70 44.14
C GLU A 40 -10.55 -54.15 45.42
N ASP A 41 -11.33 -54.40 46.49
CA ASP A 41 -10.80 -54.90 47.73
C ASP A 41 -10.78 -56.45 47.77
N ARG A 42 -10.22 -57.03 48.81
CA ARG A 42 -10.12 -58.48 48.95
C ARG A 42 -11.52 -59.18 49.16
N ALA A 43 -12.55 -58.45 49.44
CA ALA A 43 -13.92 -58.93 49.58
C ALA A 43 -14.70 -58.84 48.25
N GLY A 44 -14.06 -58.30 47.14
CA GLY A 44 -14.70 -58.13 45.87
C GLY A 44 -15.52 -56.84 45.74
N ASN A 45 -15.40 -55.90 46.68
CA ASN A 45 -16.08 -54.60 46.55
C ASN A 45 -15.29 -53.72 45.58
N VAL A 46 -16.03 -53.10 44.64
CA VAL A 46 -15.46 -52.28 43.59
C VAL A 46 -15.84 -50.78 43.74
N SER A 47 -14.88 -49.92 43.66
CA SER A 47 -15.07 -48.47 43.61
C SER A 47 -14.40 -47.89 42.37
N GLN A 48 -15.01 -46.86 41.77
CA GLN A 48 -14.49 -46.18 40.57
C GLN A 48 -14.43 -44.67 40.82
N SER A 49 -13.34 -44.05 40.37
CA SER A 49 -13.18 -42.58 40.41
C SER A 49 -14.12 -41.86 39.44
N ALA A 50 -14.37 -40.59 39.70
CA ALA A 50 -14.82 -39.70 38.64
C ALA A 50 -13.81 -39.71 37.48
N PRO A 51 -14.27 -39.53 36.23
CA PRO A 51 -13.38 -39.43 35.06
C PRO A 51 -12.53 -38.17 35.12
N LEU A 52 -11.24 -38.32 34.82
CA LEU A 52 -10.30 -37.21 34.57
C LEU A 52 -10.10 -37.04 33.06
N ALA A 53 -10.48 -35.90 32.54
CA ALA A 53 -10.21 -35.56 31.15
C ALA A 53 -8.78 -34.94 31.03
N VAL A 54 -8.03 -35.42 30.05
CA VAL A 54 -6.69 -34.94 29.72
C VAL A 54 -6.63 -34.74 28.21
N THR A 55 -6.17 -33.56 27.77
CA THR A 55 -5.90 -33.31 26.37
C THR A 55 -4.38 -33.31 26.14
N ILE A 56 -3.92 -34.07 25.18
CA ILE A 56 -2.57 -34.03 24.69
C ILE A 56 -2.60 -33.12 23.43
N ASP A 57 -1.80 -32.11 23.46
CA ASP A 57 -1.63 -31.12 22.36
C ASP A 57 -0.15 -30.75 22.30
N THR A 58 0.49 -31.04 21.17
CA THR A 58 1.93 -30.88 20.99
C THR A 58 2.29 -29.93 19.85
N GLN A 59 1.30 -29.29 19.23
CA GLN A 59 1.51 -28.46 18.05
C GLN A 59 0.63 -27.21 18.06
N THR A 60 1.18 -26.13 17.51
CA THR A 60 0.42 -24.94 17.15
C THR A 60 0.95 -24.37 15.82
N GLU A 61 0.20 -23.48 15.19
CA GLU A 61 0.58 -22.88 13.91
C GLU A 61 0.11 -21.42 13.79
N ILE A 62 0.68 -20.72 12.81
CA ILE A 62 0.20 -19.41 12.36
C ILE A 62 -0.38 -19.59 10.96
N ASN A 63 -1.70 -19.51 10.84
CA ASN A 63 -2.41 -19.76 9.59
C ASN A 63 -2.12 -18.65 8.56
N ASN A 64 -2.21 -17.38 8.97
CA ASN A 64 -1.98 -16.24 8.08
C ASN A 64 -1.50 -15.00 8.83
N ILE A 65 -0.77 -14.15 8.09
CA ILE A 65 -0.36 -12.81 8.48
C ILE A 65 -0.72 -11.88 7.32
N VAL A 66 -1.41 -10.77 7.59
CA VAL A 66 -1.84 -9.78 6.61
C VAL A 66 -1.42 -8.40 7.07
N LEU A 67 -0.86 -7.60 6.17
CA LEU A 67 -0.71 -6.15 6.33
C LEU A 67 -2.10 -5.53 6.06
N VAL A 68 -2.73 -4.94 7.08
CA VAL A 68 -4.13 -4.46 6.99
C VAL A 68 -4.23 -3.17 6.21
N ASN A 69 -3.28 -2.25 6.43
CA ASN A 69 -3.17 -1.00 5.70
C ASN A 69 -2.16 -1.11 4.55
N ASP A 70 -2.33 -2.14 3.75
CA ASP A 70 -1.69 -2.34 2.45
C ASP A 70 -2.25 -1.29 1.48
N THR A 71 -1.43 -0.29 1.15
CA THR A 71 -1.87 0.89 0.40
C THR A 71 -1.40 0.81 -1.05
N GLY A 72 -2.06 1.54 -1.95
CA GLY A 72 -1.73 1.48 -3.38
C GLY A 72 -2.22 0.18 -4.02
N MET A 73 -1.30 -0.69 -4.42
CA MET A 73 -1.63 -1.98 -5.01
C MET A 73 -1.92 -3.01 -3.90
N PRO A 74 -3.09 -3.66 -3.89
CA PRO A 74 -3.43 -4.62 -2.84
C PRO A 74 -2.62 -5.91 -2.91
N ASP A 75 -2.34 -6.51 -1.74
CA ASP A 75 -1.70 -7.81 -1.54
C ASP A 75 -0.21 -7.88 -1.95
N ASP A 76 0.47 -6.74 -2.07
CA ASP A 76 1.91 -6.69 -2.35
C ASP A 76 2.78 -6.44 -1.09
N ASN A 77 2.13 -6.19 0.06
CA ASN A 77 2.78 -5.85 1.33
C ASN A 77 3.61 -4.56 1.28
N LEU A 78 3.23 -3.62 0.44
CA LEU A 78 3.82 -2.31 0.31
C LEU A 78 2.85 -1.27 0.88
N THR A 79 3.33 -0.35 1.71
CA THR A 79 2.47 0.64 2.36
C THR A 79 3.16 1.99 2.50
N ASN A 80 2.39 3.07 2.33
CA ASN A 80 2.84 4.42 2.68
C ASN A 80 2.52 4.79 4.14
N ALA A 81 1.97 3.87 4.91
CA ALA A 81 1.68 4.11 6.32
C ALA A 81 2.91 3.89 7.18
N LEU A 82 3.41 4.95 7.83
CA LEU A 82 4.52 4.87 8.81
C LEU A 82 4.18 3.99 10.02
N ARG A 83 2.89 3.73 10.27
CA ARG A 83 2.41 2.87 11.36
C ARG A 83 1.61 1.71 10.78
N PRO A 84 2.31 0.67 10.31
CA PRO A 84 1.66 -0.48 9.70
C PRO A 84 0.79 -1.24 10.71
N GLU A 85 -0.31 -1.78 10.22
CA GLU A 85 -1.25 -2.59 10.97
C GLU A 85 -1.23 -4.03 10.46
N PHE A 86 -1.18 -5.00 11.37
CA PHE A 86 -1.13 -6.40 11.02
C PHE A 86 -2.27 -7.17 11.65
N ARG A 87 -2.79 -8.13 10.89
CA ARG A 87 -3.72 -9.15 11.36
C ARG A 87 -3.08 -10.52 11.28
N VAL A 88 -3.15 -11.26 12.38
CA VAL A 88 -2.64 -12.62 12.49
C VAL A 88 -3.80 -13.56 12.73
N THR A 89 -3.89 -14.62 11.94
CA THR A 89 -4.87 -15.69 12.11
C THR A 89 -4.17 -16.95 12.60
N VAL A 90 -4.69 -17.53 13.67
CA VAL A 90 -4.14 -18.70 14.38
C VAL A 90 -5.28 -19.64 14.80
N PRO A 91 -5.01 -20.88 15.28
CA PRO A 91 -5.99 -21.73 15.95
C PRO A 91 -6.63 -21.03 17.16
N GLU A 92 -7.85 -21.45 17.51
CA GLU A 92 -8.64 -20.80 18.57
C GLU A 92 -8.06 -20.97 19.98
N ASP A 93 -7.27 -22.02 20.19
CA ASP A 93 -6.58 -22.37 21.44
C ASP A 93 -5.30 -21.57 21.67
N VAL A 94 -4.86 -20.77 20.69
CA VAL A 94 -3.78 -19.81 20.88
C VAL A 94 -4.20 -18.74 21.88
N ASN A 95 -3.38 -18.56 22.92
CA ASN A 95 -3.64 -17.64 24.01
C ASN A 95 -2.71 -16.42 24.05
N ALA A 96 -1.64 -16.43 23.25
CA ALA A 96 -0.74 -15.29 23.10
C ALA A 96 -0.19 -15.20 21.67
N VAL A 97 -0.13 -13.97 21.12
CA VAL A 97 0.53 -13.64 19.85
C VAL A 97 1.37 -12.39 20.07
N ARG A 98 2.64 -12.45 19.68
CA ARG A 98 3.55 -11.31 19.76
C ARG A 98 4.30 -11.10 18.44
N LEU A 99 4.66 -9.85 18.18
CA LEU A 99 5.27 -9.41 16.93
C LEU A 99 6.61 -8.72 17.19
N SER A 100 7.53 -8.85 16.24
CA SER A 100 8.84 -8.19 16.23
C SER A 100 9.21 -7.78 14.82
N ILE A 101 9.81 -6.58 14.64
CA ILE A 101 10.37 -6.10 13.36
C ILE A 101 11.89 -5.90 13.42
N ASP A 102 12.52 -6.33 14.50
CA ASP A 102 13.97 -6.19 14.74
C ASP A 102 14.71 -7.52 14.91
N GLY A 103 14.12 -8.59 14.35
CA GLY A 103 14.66 -9.94 14.40
C GLY A 103 14.54 -10.61 15.78
N GLY A 104 13.48 -10.28 16.52
CA GLY A 104 13.18 -10.90 17.81
C GLY A 104 13.92 -10.27 19.01
N LYS A 105 14.55 -9.11 18.84
CA LYS A 105 15.22 -8.41 19.97
C LYS A 105 14.20 -7.74 20.89
N THR A 106 13.16 -7.13 20.28
CA THR A 106 12.03 -6.57 21.01
C THR A 106 10.73 -7.16 20.49
N TRP A 107 9.78 -7.36 21.40
CA TRP A 107 8.49 -7.95 21.10
C TRP A 107 7.36 -7.06 21.60
N VAL A 108 6.27 -7.03 20.84
CA VAL A 108 5.02 -6.36 21.19
C VAL A 108 3.87 -7.36 21.14
N ASP A 109 2.95 -7.28 22.11
CA ASP A 109 1.83 -8.19 22.19
C ASP A 109 0.68 -7.72 21.28
N ALA A 110 0.15 -8.63 20.47
CA ALA A 110 -1.07 -8.41 19.71
C ALA A 110 -2.31 -8.47 20.61
N LYS A 111 -3.40 -7.87 20.15
CA LYS A 111 -4.69 -7.87 20.82
C LYS A 111 -5.61 -8.89 20.15
N LYS A 112 -6.15 -9.82 20.93
CA LYS A 112 -7.19 -10.73 20.44
C LYS A 112 -8.48 -9.95 20.16
N THR A 113 -8.97 -10.02 18.92
CA THR A 113 -10.16 -9.31 18.45
C THR A 113 -11.35 -10.25 18.27
N SER A 114 -11.08 -11.51 17.94
CA SER A 114 -12.07 -12.59 17.90
C SER A 114 -11.40 -13.96 18.09
N ALA A 115 -12.15 -15.05 18.04
CA ALA A 115 -11.60 -16.40 18.08
C ALA A 115 -10.59 -16.59 16.94
N GLY A 116 -9.35 -16.95 17.28
CA GLY A 116 -8.27 -17.17 16.31
C GLY A 116 -7.78 -15.93 15.55
N VAL A 117 -8.21 -14.71 15.91
CA VAL A 117 -7.81 -13.48 15.21
C VAL A 117 -7.19 -12.47 16.18
N TRP A 118 -6.01 -12.00 15.83
CA TRP A 118 -5.22 -11.06 16.60
C TRP A 118 -4.77 -9.91 15.72
N ASP A 119 -4.93 -8.66 16.20
CA ASP A 119 -4.55 -7.45 15.49
C ASP A 119 -3.51 -6.67 16.30
N TYR A 120 -2.59 -6.02 15.58
CA TYR A 120 -1.64 -5.08 16.16
C TYR A 120 -1.42 -3.89 15.20
N SER A 121 -1.52 -2.67 15.75
CA SER A 121 -1.19 -1.44 15.04
C SER A 121 0.07 -0.85 15.67
N TRP A 122 1.12 -0.58 14.86
CA TRP A 122 2.33 0.05 15.35
C TRP A 122 2.03 1.44 15.90
N THR A 123 2.55 1.78 17.07
CA THR A 123 2.31 3.06 17.75
C THR A 123 3.41 4.09 17.52
N THR A 124 4.57 3.63 17.05
CA THR A 124 5.73 4.44 16.64
C THR A 124 5.95 4.30 15.16
N ASP A 125 6.51 5.33 14.54
CA ASP A 125 6.81 5.29 13.12
C ASP A 125 7.87 4.22 12.82
N VAL A 126 7.59 3.40 11.82
CA VAL A 126 8.52 2.43 11.23
C VAL A 126 9.32 3.18 10.16
N THR A 127 10.60 2.91 10.06
CA THR A 127 11.46 3.58 9.09
C THR A 127 11.13 3.16 7.66
N GLU A 128 11.47 4.02 6.72
CA GLU A 128 11.44 3.74 5.28
C GLU A 128 12.22 2.48 4.93
N GLY A 129 11.73 1.69 3.96
CA GLY A 129 12.40 0.53 3.41
C GLY A 129 11.79 -0.81 3.78
N VAL A 130 12.52 -1.88 3.46
CA VAL A 130 12.09 -3.27 3.66
C VAL A 130 12.28 -3.71 5.11
N HIS A 131 11.26 -4.36 5.65
CA HIS A 131 11.23 -4.92 6.99
C HIS A 131 10.76 -6.37 6.96
N THR A 132 11.26 -7.16 7.90
CA THR A 132 10.75 -8.51 8.15
C THR A 132 9.99 -8.51 9.48
N LEU A 133 8.68 -8.71 9.41
CA LEU A 133 7.86 -8.99 10.57
C LEU A 133 8.08 -10.44 11.00
N THR A 134 8.38 -10.66 12.26
CA THR A 134 8.38 -11.98 12.90
C THR A 134 7.19 -12.05 13.85
N VAL A 135 6.37 -13.07 13.71
CA VAL A 135 5.23 -13.35 14.58
C VAL A 135 5.50 -14.64 15.33
N GLU A 136 5.23 -14.65 16.64
CA GLU A 136 5.24 -15.85 17.48
C GLU A 136 3.87 -16.01 18.11
N ALA A 137 3.32 -17.22 18.01
CA ALA A 137 2.08 -17.63 18.64
C ALA A 137 2.35 -18.68 19.70
N THR A 138 1.66 -18.62 20.83
CA THR A 138 1.71 -19.63 21.91
C THR A 138 0.29 -20.08 22.22
N ASP A 139 0.06 -21.40 22.27
CA ASP A 139 -1.23 -21.98 22.64
C ASP A 139 -1.38 -22.21 24.16
N ILE A 140 -2.54 -22.73 24.55
CA ILE A 140 -2.86 -23.01 25.96
C ILE A 140 -1.99 -24.15 26.50
N ALA A 141 -1.55 -25.09 25.66
CA ALA A 141 -0.69 -26.21 26.08
C ALA A 141 0.79 -25.79 26.21
N GLY A 142 1.16 -24.61 25.73
CA GLY A 142 2.51 -24.06 25.77
C GLY A 142 3.34 -24.34 24.51
N ASN A 143 2.72 -24.86 23.42
CA ASN A 143 3.42 -24.98 22.14
C ASN A 143 3.61 -23.62 21.51
N THR A 144 4.70 -23.44 20.74
CA THR A 144 5.00 -22.19 20.06
C THR A 144 5.20 -22.41 18.56
N ALA A 145 4.69 -21.47 17.77
CA ALA A 145 4.93 -21.39 16.34
C ALA A 145 5.48 -20.00 15.96
N THR A 146 6.35 -19.95 14.95
CA THR A 146 6.90 -18.69 14.44
C THR A 146 6.72 -18.63 12.94
N ARG A 147 6.32 -17.45 12.44
CA ARG A 147 6.19 -17.16 11.00
C ARG A 147 6.63 -15.74 10.70
N THR A 148 7.18 -15.52 9.50
CA THR A 148 7.61 -14.20 9.04
C THR A 148 6.79 -13.70 7.87
N LEU A 149 6.73 -12.38 7.73
CA LEU A 149 6.20 -11.65 6.58
C LEU A 149 7.15 -10.51 6.25
N ASP A 150 7.63 -10.43 5.01
CA ASP A 150 8.35 -9.25 4.54
C ASP A 150 7.35 -8.20 4.06
N PHE A 151 7.58 -6.95 4.44
CA PHE A 151 6.78 -5.79 4.04
C PHE A 151 7.69 -4.59 3.80
N THR A 152 7.21 -3.63 3.03
CA THR A 152 7.95 -2.40 2.73
C THR A 152 7.14 -1.18 3.18
N VAL A 153 7.81 -0.25 3.83
CA VAL A 153 7.29 1.10 4.08
C VAL A 153 7.92 2.03 3.05
N ASP A 154 7.09 2.66 2.22
CA ASP A 154 7.51 3.65 1.23
C ASP A 154 6.59 4.87 1.29
N THR A 155 7.13 5.98 1.77
CA THR A 155 6.41 7.25 1.93
C THR A 155 6.94 8.33 0.98
N THR A 156 7.88 7.97 0.11
CA THR A 156 8.60 8.89 -0.76
C THR A 156 8.06 8.83 -2.18
N LEU A 157 7.85 9.99 -2.76
CA LEU A 157 7.54 10.17 -4.18
C LEU A 157 8.00 11.56 -4.60
N SER A 158 8.74 11.66 -5.70
CA SER A 158 9.23 12.92 -6.24
C SER A 158 8.10 13.81 -6.74
N VAL A 159 8.26 15.12 -6.60
CA VAL A 159 7.32 16.10 -7.16
C VAL A 159 7.58 16.24 -8.65
N PRO A 160 6.60 15.92 -9.52
CA PRO A 160 6.77 16.03 -10.96
C PRO A 160 6.81 17.48 -11.41
N THR A 161 7.40 17.72 -12.59
CA THR A 161 7.38 19.00 -13.29
C THR A 161 6.88 18.81 -14.71
N ILE A 162 6.21 19.82 -15.27
CA ILE A 162 5.75 19.85 -16.66
C ILE A 162 6.22 21.15 -17.30
N THR A 163 6.76 21.07 -18.51
CA THR A 163 7.24 22.21 -19.29
C THR A 163 6.74 22.12 -20.73
N LEU A 164 6.43 23.26 -21.35
CA LEU A 164 6.20 23.36 -22.78
C LEU A 164 7.55 23.09 -23.50
N ASP A 165 7.53 22.24 -24.52
CA ASP A 165 8.72 21.93 -25.30
C ASP A 165 9.22 23.22 -26.02
N THR A 166 10.51 23.45 -25.94
CA THR A 166 11.12 24.67 -26.54
C THR A 166 10.86 24.82 -28.03
N ALA A 167 10.66 23.72 -28.76
CA ALA A 167 10.30 23.73 -30.16
C ALA A 167 8.85 24.20 -30.42
N ASN A 168 7.99 24.11 -29.40
CA ASN A 168 6.58 24.52 -29.44
C ASN A 168 6.34 25.89 -28.78
N ASP A 169 7.32 26.44 -28.06
CA ASP A 169 7.26 27.77 -27.46
C ASP A 169 7.64 28.81 -28.53
N SER A 170 6.64 29.28 -29.25
CA SER A 170 6.85 30.11 -30.43
C SER A 170 6.97 31.61 -30.10
N GLY A 171 7.70 32.37 -30.89
CA GLY A 171 7.89 33.81 -30.69
C GLY A 171 8.95 34.10 -29.63
N VAL A 172 8.55 34.47 -28.40
CA VAL A 172 9.49 34.78 -27.31
C VAL A 172 9.67 33.53 -26.46
N ALA A 173 10.88 33.00 -26.45
CA ALA A 173 11.18 31.75 -25.70
C ALA A 173 10.98 31.92 -24.18
N GLY A 174 10.29 30.99 -23.56
CA GLY A 174 10.09 30.90 -22.12
C GLY A 174 8.87 31.65 -21.59
N ASP A 175 8.02 32.23 -22.46
CA ASP A 175 6.81 32.93 -22.04
C ASP A 175 5.55 32.01 -22.03
N ASN A 176 5.69 30.78 -22.53
CA ASN A 176 4.61 29.78 -22.65
C ASN A 176 3.43 30.28 -23.53
N ILE A 177 3.70 31.11 -24.51
CA ILE A 177 2.74 31.53 -25.55
C ILE A 177 3.11 30.82 -26.85
N THR A 178 2.16 30.14 -27.46
CA THR A 178 2.43 29.34 -28.67
C THR A 178 1.38 29.53 -29.73
N ASN A 179 1.82 29.50 -31.00
CA ASN A 179 0.90 29.40 -32.13
C ASN A 179 0.67 27.95 -32.57
N GLU A 180 1.28 26.98 -31.89
CA GLU A 180 1.04 25.57 -32.14
C GLU A 180 -0.29 25.13 -31.48
N LYS A 181 -1.12 24.42 -32.26
CA LYS A 181 -2.43 23.92 -31.78
C LYS A 181 -2.36 22.56 -31.10
N THR A 182 -1.26 21.86 -31.30
CA THR A 182 -0.96 20.57 -30.66
C THR A 182 0.42 20.62 -30.00
N PRO A 183 0.63 21.52 -29.01
CA PRO A 183 1.94 21.69 -28.39
C PRO A 183 2.38 20.45 -27.65
N GLY A 184 3.67 20.13 -27.73
CA GLY A 184 4.30 19.06 -26.95
C GLY A 184 4.76 19.56 -25.58
N PHE A 185 4.70 18.66 -24.59
CA PHE A 185 5.15 18.91 -23.25
C PHE A 185 6.06 17.79 -22.76
N THR A 186 7.09 18.16 -22.04
CA THR A 186 8.00 17.22 -21.35
C THR A 186 7.69 17.21 -19.86
N ILE A 187 7.62 15.99 -19.28
CA ILE A 187 7.37 15.78 -17.86
C ILE A 187 8.61 15.13 -17.26
N ASN A 188 9.11 15.70 -16.16
CA ASN A 188 10.29 15.24 -15.45
C ASN A 188 9.97 14.99 -13.96
N GLY A 189 10.90 14.33 -13.25
CA GLY A 189 10.74 14.02 -11.82
C GLY A 189 9.76 12.88 -11.56
N ILE A 190 9.65 11.93 -12.48
CA ILE A 190 8.85 10.71 -12.30
C ILE A 190 9.78 9.60 -11.86
N ASP A 191 9.52 9.07 -10.67
CA ASP A 191 10.28 7.96 -10.08
C ASP A 191 10.01 6.64 -10.82
N THR A 192 10.87 5.66 -10.63
CA THR A 192 10.79 4.39 -11.37
C THR A 192 9.67 3.47 -10.92
N ASP A 193 9.18 3.67 -9.72
CA ASP A 193 8.06 2.98 -9.04
C ASP A 193 6.71 3.67 -9.25
N ALA A 194 6.68 4.73 -10.07
CA ALA A 194 5.41 5.36 -10.44
C ALA A 194 4.52 4.39 -11.19
N SER A 195 3.36 4.08 -10.61
CA SER A 195 2.32 3.21 -11.17
C SER A 195 1.34 3.94 -12.07
N ARG A 196 1.12 5.24 -11.82
CA ARG A 196 0.18 6.05 -12.59
C ARG A 196 0.68 7.48 -12.76
N VAL A 197 0.63 7.98 -13.98
CA VAL A 197 0.95 9.37 -14.34
C VAL A 197 -0.21 9.94 -15.15
N VAL A 198 -0.75 11.08 -14.72
CA VAL A 198 -1.91 11.73 -15.35
C VAL A 198 -1.61 13.20 -15.55
N VAL A 199 -1.92 13.72 -16.75
CA VAL A 199 -2.01 15.16 -17.01
C VAL A 199 -3.47 15.59 -16.94
N THR A 200 -3.76 16.57 -16.10
CA THR A 200 -5.04 17.27 -16.09
C THR A 200 -4.90 18.58 -16.88
N VAL A 201 -5.65 18.70 -17.95
CA VAL A 201 -5.72 19.92 -18.79
C VAL A 201 -7.01 20.66 -18.46
N THR A 202 -6.91 21.92 -18.07
CA THR A 202 -8.05 22.78 -17.78
C THR A 202 -8.12 23.95 -18.75
N HIS A 203 -9.26 24.13 -19.42
CA HIS A 203 -9.57 25.23 -20.33
C HIS A 203 -11.03 25.65 -20.17
N ASP A 204 -11.31 26.95 -20.07
CA ASP A 204 -12.65 27.52 -19.93
C ASP A 204 -13.50 26.85 -18.79
N GLY A 205 -12.84 26.54 -17.67
CA GLY A 205 -13.47 25.92 -16.51
C GLY A 205 -13.82 24.43 -16.66
N LYS A 206 -13.40 23.81 -17.76
CA LYS A 206 -13.53 22.36 -17.98
C LYS A 206 -12.17 21.72 -17.80
N SER A 207 -12.13 20.56 -17.16
CA SER A 207 -10.92 19.77 -16.97
C SER A 207 -11.07 18.41 -17.64
N GLU A 208 -10.00 17.95 -18.26
CA GLU A 208 -9.85 16.63 -18.86
C GLU A 208 -8.59 15.97 -18.29
N GLU A 209 -8.69 14.68 -17.96
CA GLU A 209 -7.58 13.89 -17.48
C GLU A 209 -7.10 12.93 -18.58
N VAL A 210 -5.80 12.94 -18.81
CA VAL A 210 -5.14 12.06 -19.78
C VAL A 210 -4.10 11.22 -19.05
N ALA A 211 -4.32 9.89 -19.01
CA ALA A 211 -3.34 8.95 -18.48
C ALA A 211 -2.18 8.81 -19.48
N LEU A 212 -0.97 8.90 -18.98
CA LEU A 212 0.24 8.82 -19.82
C LEU A 212 0.87 7.44 -19.72
N THR A 213 1.53 7.07 -20.81
CA THR A 213 2.43 5.91 -20.86
C THR A 213 3.84 6.37 -21.18
N LYS A 214 4.85 5.72 -20.59
CA LYS A 214 6.26 6.04 -20.82
C LYS A 214 6.64 5.74 -22.28
N ASN A 215 7.15 6.73 -22.99
CA ASN A 215 7.57 6.60 -24.39
C ASN A 215 9.10 6.79 -24.50
N GLY A 216 9.81 5.82 -25.07
CA GLY A 216 11.22 5.96 -25.46
C GLY A 216 12.19 6.42 -24.36
N GLY A 217 11.86 6.23 -23.08
CA GLY A 217 12.69 6.61 -21.94
C GLY A 217 12.27 7.90 -21.24
N GLY A 218 11.22 8.60 -21.71
CA GLY A 218 10.69 9.82 -21.09
C GLY A 218 9.17 9.84 -20.97
N TRP A 219 8.65 10.83 -20.24
CA TRP A 219 7.23 11.11 -20.13
C TRP A 219 6.92 12.38 -20.93
N THR A 220 6.00 12.28 -21.87
CA THR A 220 5.59 13.38 -22.73
C THR A 220 4.08 13.42 -22.86
N PHE A 221 3.56 14.62 -23.08
CA PHE A 221 2.14 14.84 -23.39
C PHE A 221 2.04 15.68 -24.66
N THR A 222 1.14 15.30 -25.56
CA THR A 222 0.72 16.08 -26.72
C THR A 222 -0.78 15.91 -26.86
N PRO A 223 -1.56 16.97 -27.04
CA PRO A 223 -3.02 16.86 -27.22
C PRO A 223 -3.36 16.03 -28.46
N ASP A 224 -4.34 15.13 -28.35
CA ASP A 224 -4.84 14.32 -29.45
C ASP A 224 -5.59 15.14 -30.51
N SER A 225 -6.10 16.31 -30.13
CA SER A 225 -6.83 17.23 -31.01
C SER A 225 -6.29 18.67 -30.88
N ALA A 226 -6.43 19.44 -31.96
CA ALA A 226 -6.01 20.82 -32.01
C ALA A 226 -6.75 21.68 -30.95
N TRP A 227 -5.99 22.39 -30.13
CA TRP A 227 -6.52 23.36 -29.17
C TRP A 227 -6.99 24.63 -29.89
N THR A 228 -7.95 25.29 -29.29
CA THR A 228 -8.43 26.61 -29.71
C THR A 228 -7.62 27.71 -29.04
N ASP A 229 -7.64 28.92 -29.63
CA ASP A 229 -7.00 30.08 -28.99
C ASP A 229 -7.58 30.29 -27.59
N GLY A 230 -6.68 30.51 -26.62
CA GLY A 230 -7.06 30.70 -25.21
C GLY A 230 -6.00 30.20 -24.23
N ARG A 231 -6.31 30.32 -22.94
CA ARG A 231 -5.42 29.93 -21.85
C ARG A 231 -5.74 28.54 -21.35
N TYR A 232 -4.74 27.72 -21.24
CA TYR A 232 -4.76 26.35 -20.72
C TYR A 232 -3.95 26.30 -19.43
N THR A 233 -4.37 25.48 -18.49
CA THR A 233 -3.60 25.16 -17.27
C THR A 233 -3.43 23.65 -17.21
N LEU A 234 -2.17 23.21 -17.07
CA LEU A 234 -1.81 21.81 -16.98
C LEU A 234 -1.24 21.49 -15.60
N THR A 235 -1.65 20.38 -15.02
CA THR A 235 -1.05 19.80 -13.81
C THR A 235 -0.78 18.32 -14.04
N VAL A 236 0.32 17.82 -13.49
CA VAL A 236 0.66 16.40 -13.50
C VAL A 236 0.38 15.83 -12.13
N THR A 237 -0.29 14.70 -12.10
CA THR A 237 -0.47 13.86 -10.90
C THR A 237 0.27 12.56 -11.10
N VAL A 238 1.08 12.18 -10.13
CA VAL A 238 1.82 10.92 -10.09
C VAL A 238 1.39 10.15 -8.85
N GLU A 239 1.22 8.85 -9.01
CA GLU A 239 0.95 7.87 -7.95
C GLU A 239 1.97 6.73 -8.11
N ASP A 240 2.51 6.24 -6.99
CA ASP A 240 3.41 5.07 -6.95
C ASP A 240 2.67 3.80 -6.52
N ASP A 241 3.40 2.68 -6.46
CA ASP A 241 2.84 1.39 -6.05
C ASP A 241 2.44 1.37 -4.57
N ALA A 242 3.10 2.18 -3.71
CA ALA A 242 2.74 2.34 -2.30
C ALA A 242 1.50 3.22 -2.06
N GLY A 243 0.97 3.89 -3.10
CA GLY A 243 -0.16 4.80 -3.02
C GLY A 243 0.20 6.21 -2.57
N ASN A 244 1.48 6.62 -2.66
CA ASN A 244 1.84 8.03 -2.51
C ASN A 244 1.39 8.82 -3.73
N ILE A 245 0.92 10.04 -3.51
CA ILE A 245 0.44 10.94 -4.59
C ILE A 245 1.19 12.26 -4.50
N ARG A 246 1.66 12.75 -5.66
CA ARG A 246 2.27 14.08 -5.80
C ARG A 246 1.70 14.80 -7.02
N HIS A 247 1.66 16.12 -6.93
CA HIS A 247 1.20 17.00 -7.99
C HIS A 247 2.28 17.99 -8.38
N SER A 248 2.37 18.28 -9.67
CA SER A 248 3.22 19.38 -10.16
C SER A 248 2.67 20.75 -9.75
N ALA A 249 3.51 21.76 -9.78
CA ALA A 249 3.01 23.12 -9.93
C ALA A 249 2.21 23.23 -11.25
N PRO A 250 1.13 24.06 -11.29
CA PRO A 250 0.38 24.27 -12.51
C PRO A 250 1.20 25.04 -13.54
N LEU A 251 1.24 24.53 -14.77
CA LEU A 251 1.80 25.23 -15.94
C LEU A 251 0.67 25.94 -16.67
N ALA A 252 0.79 27.26 -16.85
CA ALA A 252 -0.10 28.03 -17.69
C ALA A 252 0.49 28.20 -19.10
N VAL A 253 -0.29 27.88 -20.11
CA VAL A 253 0.07 28.02 -21.53
C VAL A 253 -1.02 28.78 -22.25
N THR A 254 -0.66 29.66 -23.17
CA THR A 254 -1.59 30.38 -24.03
C THR A 254 -1.41 29.96 -25.48
N VAL A 255 -2.46 29.50 -26.12
CA VAL A 255 -2.51 29.28 -27.56
C VAL A 255 -3.04 30.56 -28.20
N ASP A 256 -2.25 31.18 -29.10
CA ASP A 256 -2.63 32.33 -29.86
C ASP A 256 -2.15 32.18 -31.31
N THR A 257 -3.08 31.90 -32.22
CA THR A 257 -2.80 31.64 -33.64
C THR A 257 -3.15 32.81 -34.53
N ARG A 258 -3.48 33.96 -33.94
CA ARG A 258 -3.97 35.12 -34.68
C ARG A 258 -3.14 36.37 -34.45
N THR A 259 -2.90 37.10 -35.52
CA THR A 259 -2.46 38.48 -35.43
C THR A 259 -3.27 39.32 -36.42
N ALA A 260 -3.47 40.56 -36.11
CA ALA A 260 -4.22 41.46 -36.95
C ALA A 260 -3.48 42.81 -37.05
N ILE A 261 -3.45 43.37 -38.26
CA ILE A 261 -3.10 44.77 -38.49
C ILE A 261 -4.42 45.51 -38.63
N ASN A 262 -4.71 46.38 -37.66
CA ASN A 262 -6.01 47.08 -37.62
C ASN A 262 -6.08 48.21 -38.66
N SER A 263 -5.00 48.96 -38.83
CA SER A 263 -4.93 50.04 -39.83
C SER A 263 -3.47 50.36 -40.18
N ILE A 264 -3.27 50.83 -41.35
CA ILE A 264 -2.09 51.59 -41.75
C ILE A 264 -2.59 52.96 -42.16
N GLU A 265 -2.08 54.02 -41.55
CA GLU A 265 -2.48 55.37 -41.80
C GLU A 265 -1.29 56.19 -42.27
N LEU A 266 -1.51 57.06 -43.26
CA LEU A 266 -0.52 58.03 -43.67
C LEU A 266 -0.49 59.17 -42.64
N VAL A 267 0.61 59.26 -41.87
CA VAL A 267 0.72 60.23 -40.76
C VAL A 267 0.90 61.64 -41.27
N ASN A 268 1.67 61.81 -42.36
CA ASN A 268 1.89 63.10 -42.94
C ASN A 268 1.10 63.27 -44.28
N ASP A 269 -0.20 63.09 -44.16
CA ASP A 269 -1.18 63.37 -45.22
C ASP A 269 -1.29 64.85 -45.43
N SER A 270 -0.83 65.30 -46.62
CA SER A 270 -0.76 66.74 -46.92
C SER A 270 -1.89 67.17 -47.87
N GLY A 271 -2.42 68.34 -47.67
CA GLY A 271 -3.52 68.85 -48.46
C GLY A 271 -4.88 68.55 -47.82
N VAL A 272 -5.66 67.64 -48.40
CA VAL A 272 -6.97 67.27 -47.85
C VAL A 272 -6.77 66.07 -46.92
N ALA A 273 -7.08 66.25 -45.65
CA ALA A 273 -6.85 65.19 -44.69
C ALA A 273 -7.75 63.97 -44.98
N GLY A 274 -7.15 62.76 -44.95
CA GLY A 274 -7.83 61.47 -45.14
C GLY A 274 -7.98 61.01 -46.60
N ASP A 275 -7.36 61.73 -47.59
CA ASP A 275 -7.39 61.30 -48.95
C ASP A 275 -6.15 60.42 -49.32
N ASN A 276 -5.22 60.25 -48.39
CA ASN A 276 -3.97 59.44 -48.52
C ASN A 276 -3.05 59.94 -49.60
N LEU A 277 -3.10 61.28 -49.96
CA LEU A 277 -2.19 61.91 -50.87
C LEU A 277 -1.18 62.78 -50.10
N THR A 278 0.06 62.70 -50.42
CA THR A 278 1.10 63.49 -49.77
C THR A 278 2.13 63.99 -50.79
N ASN A 279 2.61 65.18 -50.57
CA ASN A 279 3.73 65.75 -51.33
C ASN A 279 5.08 65.40 -50.63
N GLU A 280 5.06 64.70 -49.55
CA GLU A 280 6.24 64.25 -48.84
C GLU A 280 6.95 63.14 -49.63
N MET A 281 8.23 63.34 -49.99
CA MET A 281 9.03 62.30 -50.69
C MET A 281 9.49 61.15 -49.75
N ARG A 282 9.29 61.30 -48.45
CA ARG A 282 9.52 60.25 -47.40
C ARG A 282 8.30 60.17 -46.52
N PRO A 283 7.21 59.60 -47.05
CA PRO A 283 5.99 59.49 -46.28
C PRO A 283 6.17 58.61 -44.98
N HIS A 284 5.48 59.01 -43.92
CA HIS A 284 5.47 58.34 -42.65
C HIS A 284 4.09 57.66 -42.47
N PHE A 285 4.14 56.36 -42.13
CA PHE A 285 2.96 55.52 -41.94
C PHE A 285 2.89 55.03 -40.51
#